data_25938c29e25a241cd80b76d7b7995ec1
#
_entry.id   25938c29e25a241cd80b76d7b7995ec1
#
_cell.length_a   1.000
_cell.length_b   1.000
_cell.length_c   1.000
_cell.angle_alpha   90.00
_cell.angle_beta   90.00
_cell.angle_gamma   90.00
#
_symmetry.space_group_name_H-M   'P 1'
#
loop_
_entity.id
_entity.type
_entity.pdbx_description
1 polymer ?
#
loop_
_entity_poly.entity_id
_entity_poly.type
_entity_poly.pdbx_seq_one_letter_code
_entity_poly.pdbx_strand_id
1 'polypeptide(L)'
;MVRLEVVVVLIFVGVAFAQLDPDDIPSEWLPEQFPNPKRNPQACGLGNKYGYVCDPNLLLTEKQRLILDWLMEGLVKNDTKCPCSVWACEQKRQGYSVGIALVKKMKIPDRSRTVLDQAKVFAHYLQSTHWHYGRCEEDIVVLYSKEDEVLQFMAGKTAGAVLTNQVARAIGNHVGGHFREGGNLPYGLYDLGLLLRDVLNGNTMYALAPKAEALHGSAGSLTVFISTLIMTVLALFIVS
;
A
#
# COMPACT_ATOMS: atom_id res chain seq x y z
N MET A 1 1.09 -22.08 73.48
CA MET A 1 0.23 -21.72 72.30
C MET A 1 0.96 -20.62 71.54
N VAL A 2 1.66 -20.99 70.49
CA VAL A 2 2.38 -20.06 69.59
C VAL A 2 1.46 -19.77 68.36
N ARG A 3 1.02 -18.53 68.23
CA ARG A 3 0.27 -18.10 67.03
C ARG A 3 1.24 -17.88 65.86
N LEU A 4 1.10 -18.67 64.86
CA LEU A 4 1.82 -18.54 63.61
C LEU A 4 1.10 -17.47 62.77
N GLU A 5 1.66 -16.27 62.65
CA GLU A 5 1.16 -15.26 61.72
C GLU A 5 1.72 -15.55 60.33
N VAL A 6 0.81 -15.90 59.40
CA VAL A 6 1.15 -16.10 58.00
C VAL A 6 1.17 -14.72 57.33
N VAL A 7 2.37 -14.20 57.10
CA VAL A 7 2.55 -12.99 56.26
C VAL A 7 2.45 -13.38 54.79
N VAL A 8 1.32 -13.08 54.18
CA VAL A 8 1.15 -13.23 52.72
C VAL A 8 1.82 -12.03 52.03
N VAL A 9 3.01 -12.25 51.52
CA VAL A 9 3.69 -11.27 50.64
C VAL A 9 3.12 -11.38 49.24
N LEU A 10 2.22 -10.46 48.88
CA LEU A 10 1.74 -10.29 47.50
C LEU A 10 2.87 -9.65 46.66
N ILE A 11 3.60 -10.47 45.96
CA ILE A 11 4.54 -10.01 44.92
C ILE A 11 3.71 -9.58 43.71
N PHE A 12 3.45 -8.29 43.58
CA PHE A 12 3.00 -7.71 42.34
C PHE A 12 4.13 -7.78 41.31
N VAL A 13 4.14 -8.80 40.48
CA VAL A 13 4.95 -8.83 39.28
C VAL A 13 4.27 -7.86 38.29
N GLY A 14 4.69 -6.61 38.34
CA GLY A 14 4.32 -5.63 37.31
C GLY A 14 4.95 -6.07 36.01
N VAL A 15 4.14 -6.64 35.13
CA VAL A 15 4.51 -6.82 33.70
C VAL A 15 4.60 -5.41 33.13
N ALA A 16 5.81 -4.87 33.11
CA ALA A 16 6.08 -3.63 32.36
C ALA A 16 5.85 -3.95 30.88
N PHE A 17 4.69 -3.59 30.37
CA PHE A 17 4.52 -3.43 28.93
C PHE A 17 5.48 -2.32 28.52
N ALA A 18 6.57 -2.67 27.85
CA ALA A 18 7.43 -1.73 27.20
C ALA A 18 6.58 -1.04 26.10
N GLN A 19 5.95 0.06 26.47
CA GLN A 19 5.45 1.03 25.49
C GLN A 19 6.71 1.57 24.81
N LEU A 20 6.85 1.34 23.51
CA LEU A 20 7.84 2.04 22.72
C LEU A 20 7.58 3.54 22.93
N ASP A 21 8.55 4.24 23.47
CA ASP A 21 8.47 5.69 23.59
C ASP A 21 8.29 6.26 22.19
N PRO A 22 7.34 7.18 21.96
CA PRO A 22 7.16 7.82 20.65
C PRO A 22 8.45 8.47 20.12
N ASP A 23 9.37 8.83 21.02
CA ASP A 23 10.68 9.42 20.71
C ASP A 23 11.70 8.39 20.17
N ASP A 24 11.46 7.08 20.31
CA ASP A 24 12.33 6.01 19.85
C ASP A 24 12.03 5.55 18.41
N ILE A 25 10.96 6.06 17.79
CA ILE A 25 10.60 5.70 16.41
C ILE A 25 11.48 6.47 15.43
N PRO A 26 12.31 5.78 14.61
CA PRO A 26 13.17 6.46 13.65
C PRO A 26 12.37 7.34 12.68
N SER A 27 12.86 8.54 12.41
CA SER A 27 12.31 9.41 11.38
C SER A 27 12.73 9.00 9.96
N GLU A 28 13.90 8.33 9.86
CA GLU A 28 14.44 7.78 8.62
C GLU A 28 14.72 6.29 8.79
N TRP A 29 14.38 5.48 7.79
CA TRP A 29 14.48 4.03 7.84
C TRP A 29 15.49 3.46 6.87
N LEU A 30 16.29 2.52 7.34
CA LEU A 30 16.99 1.54 6.50
C LEU A 30 16.06 0.33 6.29
N PRO A 31 16.15 -0.38 5.15
CA PRO A 31 15.30 -1.54 4.89
C PRO A 31 15.46 -2.65 5.94
N GLU A 32 16.66 -2.84 6.50
CA GLU A 32 16.97 -3.85 7.50
C GLU A 32 16.34 -3.55 8.87
N GLN A 33 16.05 -2.28 9.14
CA GLN A 33 15.46 -1.81 10.39
C GLN A 33 13.94 -1.72 10.32
N PHE A 34 13.37 -1.74 9.11
CA PHE A 34 11.94 -1.54 8.93
C PHE A 34 11.14 -2.74 9.43
N PRO A 35 10.09 -2.54 10.26
CA PRO A 35 9.41 -3.65 10.90
C PRO A 35 8.71 -4.60 9.92
N ASN A 36 8.47 -5.83 10.37
CA ASN A 36 7.71 -6.83 9.62
C ASN A 36 6.32 -6.98 10.24
N PRO A 37 5.22 -6.66 9.54
CA PRO A 37 3.87 -6.67 10.12
C PRO A 37 3.36 -8.06 10.51
N LYS A 38 4.00 -9.14 10.06
CA LYS A 38 3.70 -10.50 10.51
C LYS A 38 4.48 -10.91 11.74
N ARG A 39 5.69 -10.38 11.95
CA ARG A 39 6.56 -10.74 13.07
C ARG A 39 6.50 -9.75 14.21
N ASN A 40 6.37 -8.46 13.89
CA ASN A 40 6.28 -7.38 14.86
C ASN A 40 5.14 -6.41 14.49
N PRO A 41 3.87 -6.84 14.61
CA PRO A 41 2.71 -6.03 14.23
C PRO A 41 2.55 -4.77 15.08
N GLN A 42 3.01 -4.79 16.33
CA GLN A 42 2.97 -3.62 17.21
C GLN A 42 3.81 -2.47 16.67
N ALA A 43 5.03 -2.76 16.21
CA ALA A 43 5.89 -1.75 15.59
C ALA A 43 5.34 -1.23 14.24
N CYS A 44 4.43 -1.97 13.61
CA CYS A 44 3.71 -1.54 12.40
C CYS A 44 2.38 -0.81 12.69
N GLY A 45 2.07 -0.55 13.98
CA GLY A 45 0.82 0.08 14.39
C GLY A 45 -0.44 -0.79 14.25
N LEU A 46 -0.29 -2.13 14.18
CA LEU A 46 -1.39 -3.10 14.07
C LEU A 46 -1.81 -3.70 15.42
N GLY A 47 -1.21 -3.24 16.52
CA GLY A 47 -1.42 -3.83 17.85
C GLY A 47 -0.88 -5.26 17.90
N ASN A 48 -1.67 -6.20 18.42
CA ASN A 48 -1.24 -7.60 18.58
C ASN A 48 -1.61 -8.51 17.38
N LYS A 49 -2.30 -7.98 16.36
CA LYS A 49 -2.73 -8.76 15.20
C LYS A 49 -1.68 -8.63 14.10
N TYR A 50 -1.12 -9.74 13.64
CA TYR A 50 -0.29 -9.75 12.44
C TYR A 50 -1.11 -9.30 11.22
N GLY A 51 -0.45 -8.64 10.26
CA GLY A 51 -1.11 -8.12 9.07
C GLY A 51 -0.16 -7.94 7.88
N TYR A 52 -0.56 -7.06 6.99
CA TYR A 52 0.08 -6.81 5.70
C TYR A 52 0.52 -5.35 5.54
N VAL A 53 0.04 -4.45 6.42
CA VAL A 53 0.36 -3.02 6.38
C VAL A 53 1.34 -2.69 7.50
N CYS A 54 2.45 -2.05 7.19
CA CYS A 54 3.40 -1.55 8.17
C CYS A 54 3.51 -0.03 8.09
N ASP A 55 3.10 0.65 9.16
CA ASP A 55 3.06 2.11 9.29
C ASP A 55 3.65 2.53 10.65
N PRO A 56 4.97 2.36 10.84
CA PRO A 56 5.60 2.63 12.14
C PRO A 56 5.54 4.12 12.53
N ASN A 57 5.51 5.02 11.56
CA ASN A 57 5.44 6.46 11.80
C ASN A 57 4.01 7.01 11.87
N LEU A 58 3.00 6.14 11.86
CA LEU A 58 1.58 6.51 11.99
C LEU A 58 1.13 7.55 10.96
N LEU A 59 1.49 7.35 9.68
CA LEU A 59 1.05 8.21 8.57
C LEU A 59 -0.46 8.11 8.32
N LEU A 60 -1.05 6.99 8.74
CA LEU A 60 -2.49 6.74 8.74
C LEU A 60 -3.03 6.74 10.16
N THR A 61 -4.31 7.09 10.31
CA THR A 61 -5.03 6.79 11.56
C THR A 61 -5.18 5.28 11.74
N GLU A 62 -5.37 4.82 12.96
CA GLU A 62 -5.58 3.40 13.27
C GLU A 62 -6.70 2.80 12.42
N LYS A 63 -7.85 3.47 12.32
CA LYS A 63 -8.99 3.01 11.52
C LYS A 63 -8.63 2.86 10.04
N GLN A 64 -7.93 3.81 9.45
CA GLN A 64 -7.51 3.76 8.04
C GLN A 64 -6.53 2.61 7.80
N ARG A 65 -5.57 2.41 8.70
CA ARG A 65 -4.60 1.33 8.65
C ARG A 65 -5.29 -0.04 8.74
N LEU A 66 -6.24 -0.21 9.67
CA LEU A 66 -6.99 -1.46 9.82
C LEU A 66 -7.88 -1.77 8.61
N ILE A 67 -8.51 -0.77 8.00
CA ILE A 67 -9.30 -0.96 6.77
C ILE A 67 -8.39 -1.40 5.61
N LEU A 68 -7.22 -0.78 5.47
CA LEU A 68 -6.26 -1.14 4.43
C LEU A 68 -5.71 -2.55 4.66
N ASP A 69 -5.38 -2.89 5.90
CA ASP A 69 -4.90 -4.22 6.28
C ASP A 69 -5.93 -5.30 6.00
N TRP A 70 -7.21 -5.04 6.31
CA TRP A 70 -8.31 -5.93 5.98
C TRP A 70 -8.45 -6.15 4.47
N LEU A 71 -8.29 -5.11 3.65
CA LEU A 71 -8.29 -5.23 2.19
C LEU A 71 -7.14 -6.11 1.70
N MET A 72 -5.94 -5.94 2.24
CA MET A 72 -4.78 -6.78 1.88
C MET A 72 -4.96 -8.23 2.36
N GLU A 73 -5.55 -8.45 3.53
CA GLU A 73 -5.91 -9.77 4.03
C GLU A 73 -6.91 -10.47 3.09
N GLY A 74 -7.88 -9.71 2.55
CA GLY A 74 -8.86 -10.19 1.57
C GLY A 74 -8.21 -10.73 0.30
N LEU A 75 -7.21 -10.03 -0.24
CA LEU A 75 -6.45 -10.47 -1.42
C LEU A 75 -5.87 -11.87 -1.24
N VAL A 76 -5.32 -12.14 -0.06
CA VAL A 76 -4.70 -13.43 0.25
C VAL A 76 -5.74 -14.53 0.46
N LYS A 77 -6.84 -14.23 1.16
CA LYS A 77 -7.79 -15.24 1.62
C LYS A 77 -8.85 -15.59 0.61
N ASN A 78 -9.44 -14.58 -0.03
CA ASN A 78 -10.70 -14.78 -0.77
C ASN A 78 -10.74 -14.09 -2.14
N ASP A 79 -10.04 -12.96 -2.29
CA ASP A 79 -10.28 -12.04 -3.41
C ASP A 79 -9.41 -12.35 -4.63
N THR A 80 -8.35 -13.15 -4.48
CA THR A 80 -7.52 -13.59 -5.60
C THR A 80 -7.33 -15.09 -5.61
N LYS A 81 -7.11 -15.65 -6.81
CA LYS A 81 -6.85 -17.08 -6.97
C LYS A 81 -5.39 -17.42 -6.65
N CYS A 82 -5.16 -18.62 -6.14
CA CYS A 82 -3.80 -19.11 -5.91
C CYS A 82 -3.03 -19.22 -7.23
N PRO A 83 -1.91 -18.52 -7.40
CA PRO A 83 -1.12 -18.57 -8.63
C PRO A 83 0.01 -19.59 -8.61
N CYS A 84 0.17 -20.35 -7.52
CA CYS A 84 1.23 -21.33 -7.35
C CYS A 84 0.90 -22.63 -8.10
N SER A 85 1.77 -23.64 -7.98
CA SER A 85 1.48 -25.00 -8.47
C SER A 85 0.25 -25.58 -7.78
N VAL A 86 -0.44 -26.51 -8.47
CA VAL A 86 -1.65 -27.18 -7.96
C VAL A 86 -1.44 -27.69 -6.54
N TRP A 87 -0.32 -28.38 -6.29
CA TRP A 87 0.01 -28.93 -4.97
C TRP A 87 0.08 -27.86 -3.87
N ALA A 88 0.76 -26.73 -4.13
CA ALA A 88 0.88 -25.64 -3.14
C ALA A 88 -0.45 -24.93 -2.91
N CYS A 89 -1.29 -24.82 -3.95
CA CYS A 89 -2.62 -24.23 -3.85
C CYS A 89 -3.60 -25.14 -3.11
N GLU A 90 -3.53 -26.45 -3.29
CA GLU A 90 -4.37 -27.42 -2.58
C GLU A 90 -4.14 -27.38 -1.06
N GLN A 91 -2.88 -27.20 -0.65
CA GLN A 91 -2.55 -27.15 0.78
C GLN A 91 -3.14 -25.95 1.52
N LYS A 92 -3.16 -24.74 0.92
CA LYS A 92 -3.53 -23.53 1.63
C LYS A 92 -4.53 -22.61 0.91
N ARG A 93 -4.81 -22.84 -0.36
CA ARG A 93 -5.76 -22.03 -1.19
C ARG A 93 -5.62 -20.52 -1.00
N GLN A 94 -4.38 -20.03 -0.82
CA GLN A 94 -4.11 -18.61 -0.62
C GLN A 94 -3.78 -17.97 -1.95
N GLY A 95 -4.37 -16.78 -2.19
CA GLY A 95 -4.07 -15.94 -3.34
C GLY A 95 -2.75 -15.18 -3.22
N TYR A 96 -2.65 -14.09 -3.94
CA TYR A 96 -1.47 -13.21 -3.89
C TYR A 96 -1.34 -12.51 -2.55
N SER A 97 -0.11 -12.40 -2.05
CA SER A 97 0.21 -11.68 -0.82
C SER A 97 0.70 -10.27 -1.14
N VAL A 98 -0.01 -9.24 -0.71
CA VAL A 98 0.41 -7.85 -0.90
C VAL A 98 0.73 -7.24 0.45
N GLY A 99 1.98 -6.81 0.63
CA GLY A 99 2.42 -6.04 1.80
C GLY A 99 2.59 -4.57 1.45
N ILE A 100 2.16 -3.67 2.35
CA ILE A 100 2.29 -2.22 2.19
C ILE A 100 3.24 -1.66 3.26
N ALA A 101 4.34 -1.05 2.82
CA ALA A 101 5.31 -0.36 3.66
C ALA A 101 5.11 1.15 3.54
N LEU A 102 4.69 1.78 4.64
CA LEU A 102 4.54 3.23 4.74
C LEU A 102 5.72 3.81 5.51
N VAL A 103 6.60 4.47 4.81
CA VAL A 103 7.85 5.02 5.33
C VAL A 103 7.72 6.54 5.41
N LYS A 104 8.08 7.14 6.53
CA LYS A 104 8.14 8.60 6.63
C LYS A 104 9.20 9.14 5.69
N LYS A 105 10.42 8.58 5.78
CA LYS A 105 11.56 8.92 4.94
C LYS A 105 12.53 7.74 4.85
N MET A 106 13.10 7.52 3.69
CA MET A 106 14.16 6.52 3.52
C MET A 106 15.50 7.11 3.90
N LYS A 107 16.32 6.33 4.60
CA LYS A 107 17.72 6.64 4.79
C LYS A 107 18.50 6.23 3.55
N ILE A 108 19.22 7.17 2.95
CA ILE A 108 20.05 6.95 1.76
C ILE A 108 21.51 6.97 2.19
N PRO A 109 22.10 5.80 2.53
CA PRO A 109 23.48 5.75 3.02
C PRO A 109 24.51 6.08 1.94
N ASP A 110 24.19 5.76 0.69
CA ASP A 110 25.04 6.01 -0.48
C ASP A 110 24.50 7.22 -1.26
N ARG A 111 25.19 8.34 -1.15
CA ARG A 111 24.82 9.60 -1.81
C ARG A 111 24.89 9.55 -3.34
N SER A 112 25.50 8.52 -3.92
CA SER A 112 25.51 8.31 -5.37
C SER A 112 24.20 7.76 -5.89
N ARG A 113 23.34 7.21 -5.02
CA ARG A 113 22.04 6.66 -5.39
C ARG A 113 20.98 7.73 -5.48
N THR A 114 20.14 7.61 -6.50
CA THR A 114 18.90 8.41 -6.56
C THR A 114 17.90 7.90 -5.54
N VAL A 115 16.93 8.75 -5.17
CA VAL A 115 15.79 8.37 -4.31
C VAL A 115 15.05 7.16 -4.88
N LEU A 116 14.84 7.13 -6.20
CA LEU A 116 14.15 6.03 -6.87
C LEU A 116 14.96 4.72 -6.80
N ASP A 117 16.28 4.76 -6.93
CA ASP A 117 17.12 3.56 -6.82
C ASP A 117 17.14 3.05 -5.38
N GLN A 118 17.15 3.94 -4.40
CA GLN A 118 17.02 3.56 -2.99
C GLN A 118 15.65 2.91 -2.72
N ALA A 119 14.58 3.45 -3.27
CA ALA A 119 13.24 2.87 -3.13
C ALA A 119 13.16 1.45 -3.72
N LYS A 120 13.80 1.23 -4.88
CA LYS A 120 13.89 -0.12 -5.47
C LYS A 120 14.66 -1.08 -4.57
N VAL A 121 15.82 -0.67 -4.04
CA VAL A 121 16.63 -1.48 -3.12
C VAL A 121 15.84 -1.79 -1.85
N PHE A 122 15.18 -0.79 -1.28
CA PHE A 122 14.37 -0.93 -0.08
C PHE A 122 13.22 -1.94 -0.30
N ALA A 123 12.39 -1.71 -1.32
CA ALA A 123 11.26 -2.57 -1.64
C ALA A 123 11.70 -4.00 -1.98
N HIS A 124 12.83 -4.15 -2.71
CA HIS A 124 13.40 -5.46 -3.03
C HIS A 124 13.86 -6.21 -1.78
N TYR A 125 14.56 -5.53 -0.87
CA TYR A 125 14.99 -6.15 0.38
C TYR A 125 13.79 -6.62 1.23
N LEU A 126 12.76 -5.80 1.34
CA LEU A 126 11.54 -6.21 2.06
C LEU A 126 10.90 -7.43 1.41
N GLN A 127 10.73 -7.43 0.09
CA GLN A 127 10.04 -8.50 -0.63
C GLN A 127 10.85 -9.81 -0.59
N SER A 128 12.15 -9.78 -0.94
CA SER A 128 12.94 -10.98 -1.15
C SER A 128 13.56 -11.56 0.13
N THR A 129 13.80 -10.74 1.15
CA THR A 129 14.62 -11.12 2.31
C THR A 129 13.88 -10.94 3.63
N HIS A 130 13.36 -9.74 3.89
CA HIS A 130 12.92 -9.38 5.24
C HIS A 130 11.48 -9.80 5.53
N TRP A 131 10.55 -9.55 4.62
CA TRP A 131 9.15 -9.94 4.76
C TRP A 131 8.88 -11.33 4.18
N HIS A 132 9.29 -11.54 2.95
CA HIS A 132 9.25 -12.83 2.24
C HIS A 132 7.93 -13.58 2.47
N TYR A 133 6.81 -12.99 2.01
CA TYR A 133 5.47 -13.53 2.26
C TYR A 133 5.08 -14.64 1.31
N GLY A 134 5.68 -14.65 0.14
CA GLY A 134 5.39 -15.58 -0.94
C GLY A 134 5.92 -16.99 -0.67
N ARG A 135 5.18 -17.99 -1.13
CA ARG A 135 5.59 -19.41 -1.12
C ARG A 135 6.16 -19.83 -2.45
N CYS A 136 5.71 -19.17 -3.52
CA CYS A 136 6.14 -19.38 -4.90
C CYS A 136 6.43 -18.02 -5.57
N GLU A 137 6.91 -17.03 -4.81
CA GLU A 137 7.18 -15.66 -5.26
C GLU A 137 5.91 -14.95 -5.78
N GLU A 138 4.75 -15.24 -5.17
CA GLU A 138 3.46 -14.62 -5.45
C GLU A 138 3.22 -13.36 -4.62
N ASP A 139 4.23 -12.90 -3.91
CA ASP A 139 4.14 -11.72 -3.06
C ASP A 139 4.55 -10.43 -3.77
N ILE A 140 3.96 -9.36 -3.31
CA ILE A 140 4.18 -8.00 -3.77
C ILE A 140 4.44 -7.12 -2.55
N VAL A 141 5.42 -6.24 -2.62
CA VAL A 141 5.62 -5.15 -1.67
C VAL A 141 5.35 -3.84 -2.38
N VAL A 142 4.46 -3.04 -1.80
CA VAL A 142 4.23 -1.64 -2.17
C VAL A 142 4.91 -0.79 -1.11
N LEU A 143 5.92 -0.03 -1.52
CA LEU A 143 6.64 0.93 -0.69
C LEU A 143 6.18 2.33 -1.04
N TYR A 144 5.73 3.08 -0.05
CA TYR A 144 5.53 4.52 -0.17
C TYR A 144 6.37 5.25 0.87
N SER A 145 7.23 6.17 0.40
CA SER A 145 7.98 7.08 1.25
C SER A 145 7.42 8.48 1.13
N LYS A 146 6.90 9.00 2.25
CA LYS A 146 6.13 10.25 2.26
C LYS A 146 6.98 11.48 1.93
N GLU A 147 8.11 11.65 2.62
CA GLU A 147 8.97 12.82 2.44
C GLU A 147 9.82 12.75 1.17
N ASP A 148 10.02 11.54 0.65
CA ASP A 148 10.72 11.30 -0.63
C ASP A 148 9.77 11.32 -1.83
N GLU A 149 8.44 11.38 -1.61
CA GLU A 149 7.37 11.37 -2.61
C GLU A 149 7.49 10.21 -3.62
N VAL A 150 7.90 9.02 -3.15
CA VAL A 150 8.13 7.85 -3.99
C VAL A 150 7.15 6.75 -3.66
N LEU A 151 6.49 6.24 -4.71
CA LEU A 151 5.71 5.00 -4.69
C LEU A 151 6.42 3.95 -5.54
N GLN A 152 6.81 2.82 -4.94
CA GLN A 152 7.55 1.74 -5.60
C GLN A 152 6.84 0.41 -5.40
N PHE A 153 6.72 -0.36 -6.49
CA PHE A 153 6.21 -1.73 -6.47
C PHE A 153 7.40 -2.70 -6.64
N MET A 154 7.39 -3.77 -5.85
CA MET A 154 8.30 -4.89 -6.01
C MET A 154 7.50 -6.18 -5.94
N ALA A 155 7.55 -6.95 -7.01
CA ALA A 155 6.83 -8.21 -7.14
C ALA A 155 7.82 -9.37 -7.24
N GLY A 156 7.53 -10.47 -6.58
CA GLY A 156 8.21 -11.73 -6.81
C GLY A 156 7.95 -12.24 -8.23
N LYS A 157 8.66 -13.27 -8.66
CA LYS A 157 8.63 -13.74 -10.04
C LYS A 157 7.23 -14.15 -10.52
N THR A 158 6.48 -14.85 -9.69
CA THR A 158 5.11 -15.28 -10.03
C THR A 158 4.15 -14.10 -10.10
N ALA A 159 4.21 -13.19 -9.13
CA ALA A 159 3.38 -11.99 -9.13
C ALA A 159 3.75 -11.03 -10.27
N GLY A 160 5.04 -10.93 -10.60
CA GLY A 160 5.56 -10.07 -11.68
C GLY A 160 5.12 -10.49 -13.08
N ALA A 161 4.68 -11.73 -13.26
CA ALA A 161 4.08 -12.18 -14.51
C ALA A 161 2.73 -11.47 -14.79
N VAL A 162 2.01 -11.08 -13.73
CA VAL A 162 0.73 -10.37 -13.81
C VAL A 162 0.93 -8.85 -13.56
N LEU A 163 1.60 -8.50 -12.47
CA LEU A 163 1.96 -7.11 -12.17
C LEU A 163 3.26 -6.73 -12.89
N THR A 164 3.19 -6.60 -14.20
CA THR A 164 4.34 -6.19 -15.02
C THR A 164 4.74 -4.74 -14.70
N ASN A 165 5.95 -4.34 -15.08
CA ASN A 165 6.40 -2.95 -14.93
C ASN A 165 5.49 -1.93 -15.63
N GLN A 166 4.83 -2.31 -16.72
CA GLN A 166 3.88 -1.46 -17.43
C GLN A 166 2.60 -1.27 -16.61
N VAL A 167 2.05 -2.36 -16.07
CA VAL A 167 0.85 -2.34 -15.23
C VAL A 167 1.13 -1.58 -13.93
N ALA A 168 2.26 -1.84 -13.27
CA ALA A 168 2.66 -1.13 -12.05
C ALA A 168 2.76 0.39 -12.28
N ARG A 169 3.36 0.81 -13.41
CA ARG A 169 3.40 2.23 -13.79
C ARG A 169 2.02 2.81 -14.06
N ALA A 170 1.12 2.06 -14.71
CA ALA A 170 -0.24 2.51 -14.97
C ALA A 170 -1.02 2.72 -13.66
N ILE A 171 -0.91 1.79 -12.71
CA ILE A 171 -1.47 1.94 -11.36
C ILE A 171 -0.88 3.18 -10.68
N GLY A 172 0.45 3.32 -10.67
CA GLY A 172 1.13 4.47 -10.08
C GLY A 172 0.67 5.81 -10.67
N ASN A 173 0.46 5.88 -11.98
CA ASN A 173 -0.06 7.07 -12.65
C ASN A 173 -1.53 7.34 -12.26
N HIS A 174 -2.35 6.29 -12.12
CA HIS A 174 -3.75 6.40 -11.73
C HIS A 174 -3.90 7.00 -10.33
N VAL A 175 -3.17 6.45 -9.36
CA VAL A 175 -3.28 6.89 -7.96
C VAL A 175 -2.35 8.05 -7.61
N GLY A 176 -1.39 8.39 -8.46
CA GLY A 176 -0.25 9.27 -8.16
C GLY A 176 -0.62 10.65 -7.60
N GLY A 177 -1.79 11.18 -7.97
CA GLY A 177 -2.28 12.45 -7.44
C GLY A 177 -2.54 12.43 -5.92
N HIS A 178 -2.83 11.25 -5.35
CA HIS A 178 -3.11 11.09 -3.91
C HIS A 178 -1.83 10.98 -3.05
N PHE A 179 -0.68 10.74 -3.69
CA PHE A 179 0.61 10.53 -3.03
C PHE A 179 1.50 11.78 -3.03
N ARG A 180 1.01 12.88 -3.59
CA ARG A 180 1.70 14.17 -3.61
C ARG A 180 1.27 15.02 -2.42
N GLU A 181 2.00 16.10 -2.18
CA GLU A 181 1.60 17.10 -1.19
C GLU A 181 0.18 17.60 -1.45
N GLY A 182 -0.64 17.67 -0.39
CA GLY A 182 -2.07 18.00 -0.49
C GLY A 182 -2.98 16.86 -0.99
N GLY A 183 -2.43 15.70 -1.36
CA GLY A 183 -3.20 14.54 -1.77
C GLY A 183 -3.88 13.81 -0.61
N ASN A 184 -4.80 12.90 -0.94
CA ASN A 184 -5.52 12.06 0.02
C ASN A 184 -4.86 10.67 0.11
N LEU A 185 -3.80 10.55 0.92
CA LEU A 185 -3.04 9.31 1.06
C LEU A 185 -3.90 8.09 1.40
N PRO A 186 -4.82 8.13 2.40
CA PRO A 186 -5.66 6.97 2.72
C PRO A 186 -6.52 6.49 1.55
N TYR A 187 -7.11 7.44 0.82
CA TYR A 187 -7.91 7.12 -0.37
C TYR A 187 -7.04 6.52 -1.48
N GLY A 188 -5.88 7.12 -1.74
CA GLY A 188 -4.94 6.63 -2.76
C GLY A 188 -4.46 5.20 -2.49
N LEU A 189 -4.17 4.87 -1.22
CA LEU A 189 -3.78 3.51 -0.82
C LEU A 189 -4.92 2.50 -0.95
N TYR A 190 -6.15 2.91 -0.62
CA TYR A 190 -7.32 2.07 -0.77
C TYR A 190 -7.63 1.79 -2.25
N ASP A 191 -7.62 2.84 -3.09
CA ASP A 191 -7.80 2.74 -4.54
C ASP A 191 -6.73 1.85 -5.19
N LEU A 192 -5.46 2.04 -4.80
CA LEU A 192 -4.35 1.18 -5.20
C LEU A 192 -4.61 -0.29 -4.85
N GLY A 193 -5.11 -0.57 -3.65
CA GLY A 193 -5.46 -1.93 -3.23
C GLY A 193 -6.55 -2.56 -4.09
N LEU A 194 -7.58 -1.80 -4.46
CA LEU A 194 -8.64 -2.25 -5.36
C LEU A 194 -8.11 -2.53 -6.77
N LEU A 195 -7.26 -1.64 -7.32
CA LEU A 195 -6.63 -1.83 -8.62
C LEU A 195 -5.72 -3.08 -8.63
N LEU A 196 -4.95 -3.30 -7.57
CA LEU A 196 -4.16 -4.52 -7.44
C LEU A 196 -5.05 -5.76 -7.43
N ARG A 197 -6.17 -5.75 -6.70
CA ARG A 197 -7.13 -6.85 -6.71
C ARG A 197 -7.61 -7.18 -8.12
N ASP A 198 -8.00 -6.18 -8.86
CA ASP A 198 -8.52 -6.35 -10.22
C ASP A 198 -7.43 -6.88 -11.16
N VAL A 199 -6.22 -6.33 -11.11
CA VAL A 199 -5.06 -6.78 -11.88
C VAL A 199 -4.69 -8.22 -11.56
N LEU A 200 -4.63 -8.59 -10.28
CA LEU A 200 -4.26 -9.93 -9.83
C LEU A 200 -5.32 -10.99 -10.16
N ASN A 201 -6.54 -10.56 -10.48
CA ASN A 201 -7.59 -11.39 -11.05
C ASN A 201 -7.58 -11.43 -12.59
N GLY A 202 -6.57 -10.85 -13.23
CA GLY A 202 -6.43 -10.81 -14.69
C GLY A 202 -7.17 -9.66 -15.36
N ASN A 203 -7.78 -8.75 -14.61
CA ASN A 203 -8.53 -7.61 -15.13
C ASN A 203 -7.66 -6.34 -15.18
N THR A 204 -6.70 -6.34 -16.11
CA THR A 204 -5.75 -5.22 -16.24
C THR A 204 -6.33 -3.98 -16.94
N MET A 205 -7.50 -4.11 -17.56
CA MET A 205 -8.11 -2.99 -18.32
C MET A 205 -8.40 -1.78 -17.44
N TYR A 206 -8.81 -1.98 -16.19
CA TYR A 206 -9.06 -0.86 -15.26
C TYR A 206 -7.80 -0.08 -14.91
N ALA A 207 -6.69 -0.77 -14.71
CA ALA A 207 -5.41 -0.12 -14.41
C ALA A 207 -4.85 0.66 -15.62
N LEU A 208 -5.19 0.24 -16.83
CA LEU A 208 -4.72 0.84 -18.09
C LEU A 208 -5.71 1.87 -18.66
N ALA A 209 -6.95 1.90 -18.18
CA ALA A 209 -7.96 2.84 -18.66
C ALA A 209 -7.60 4.28 -18.26
N PRO A 210 -7.77 5.26 -19.17
CA PRO A 210 -7.61 6.66 -18.81
C PRO A 210 -8.63 7.05 -17.75
N LYS A 211 -8.22 7.91 -16.81
CA LYS A 211 -9.15 8.44 -15.79
C LYS A 211 -10.36 9.10 -16.46
N ALA A 212 -11.55 8.83 -15.94
CA ALA A 212 -12.80 9.39 -16.46
C ALA A 212 -12.81 10.94 -16.48
N GLU A 213 -12.03 11.59 -15.61
CA GLU A 213 -11.83 13.04 -15.60
C GLU A 213 -11.22 13.58 -16.91
N ALA A 214 -10.37 12.80 -17.58
CA ALA A 214 -9.83 13.17 -18.90
C ALA A 214 -10.90 13.15 -20.00
N LEU A 215 -11.99 12.40 -19.81
CA LEU A 215 -13.11 12.34 -20.73
C LEU A 215 -14.10 13.51 -20.55
N HIS A 216 -14.24 14.05 -19.34
CA HIS A 216 -15.09 15.21 -19.10
C HIS A 216 -14.49 16.52 -19.60
N GLY A 217 -13.15 16.66 -19.65
CA GLY A 217 -12.47 17.84 -20.19
C GLY A 217 -12.69 18.06 -21.69
N SER A 218 -12.95 17.00 -22.47
CA SER A 218 -13.22 17.12 -23.90
C SER A 218 -14.70 17.34 -24.26
N ALA A 219 -15.63 16.91 -23.39
CA ALA A 219 -17.06 17.11 -23.61
C ALA A 219 -17.47 18.59 -23.44
N GLY A 220 -16.78 19.34 -22.55
CA GLY A 220 -17.02 20.79 -22.37
C GLY A 220 -16.65 21.61 -23.60
N SER A 221 -15.64 21.20 -24.36
CA SER A 221 -15.24 21.88 -25.59
C SER A 221 -16.25 21.68 -26.73
N LEU A 222 -16.86 20.50 -26.82
CA LEU A 222 -17.83 20.22 -27.88
C LEU A 222 -19.13 21.00 -27.71
N THR A 223 -19.60 21.20 -26.47
CA THR A 223 -20.83 21.97 -26.21
C THR A 223 -20.66 23.45 -26.50
N VAL A 224 -19.47 24.03 -26.29
CA VAL A 224 -19.16 25.41 -26.62
C VAL A 224 -19.15 25.62 -28.15
N PHE A 225 -18.58 24.67 -28.92
CA PHE A 225 -18.58 24.75 -30.36
C PHE A 225 -19.99 24.64 -30.98
N ILE A 226 -20.84 23.78 -30.42
CA ILE A 226 -22.23 23.61 -30.92
C ILE A 226 -23.06 24.84 -30.65
N SER A 227 -22.91 25.45 -29.44
CA SER A 227 -23.65 26.67 -29.09
C SER A 227 -23.25 27.89 -29.93
N THR A 228 -21.98 28.06 -30.29
CA THR A 228 -21.51 29.14 -31.17
C THR A 228 -21.99 28.95 -32.60
N LEU A 229 -22.03 27.69 -33.07
CA LEU A 229 -22.53 27.40 -34.44
C LEU A 229 -24.03 27.69 -34.56
N ILE A 230 -24.84 27.35 -33.57
CA ILE A 230 -26.27 27.64 -33.55
C ILE A 230 -26.54 29.13 -33.50
N MET A 231 -25.76 29.90 -32.72
CA MET A 231 -25.93 31.38 -32.67
C MET A 231 -25.54 32.05 -33.97
N THR A 232 -24.54 31.60 -34.69
CA THR A 232 -24.16 32.15 -36.01
C THR A 232 -25.18 31.84 -37.09
N VAL A 233 -25.78 30.66 -37.09
CA VAL A 233 -26.84 30.29 -38.04
C VAL A 233 -28.12 31.11 -37.81
N LEU A 234 -28.52 31.30 -36.55
CA LEU A 234 -29.67 32.14 -36.17
C LEU A 234 -29.47 33.61 -36.56
N ALA A 235 -28.26 34.14 -36.44
CA ALA A 235 -27.96 35.52 -36.83
C ALA A 235 -28.08 35.70 -38.39
N LEU A 236 -27.76 34.72 -39.18
CA LEU A 236 -27.89 34.75 -40.62
C LEU A 236 -29.37 34.74 -41.11
N PHE A 237 -30.29 34.12 -40.35
CA PHE A 237 -31.72 34.09 -40.67
C PHE A 237 -32.46 35.36 -40.27
N ILE A 238 -31.90 36.20 -39.40
CA ILE A 238 -32.52 37.47 -38.93
C ILE A 238 -32.16 38.63 -39.88
N VAL A 239 -31.10 38.51 -40.70
CA VAL A 239 -30.59 39.56 -41.61
C VAL A 239 -31.05 39.38 -43.07
N SER A 240 -31.68 38.25 -43.38
CA SER A 240 -32.29 38.00 -44.68
C SER A 240 -33.79 38.21 -44.66
#